data_f9722d561d2fc1b04f858bc06ff644fb
#
_entry.id   f9722d561d2fc1b04f858bc06ff644fb
#
_cell.length_a   1.000
_cell.length_b   1.000
_cell.length_c   1.000
_cell.angle_alpha   90.00
_cell.angle_beta   90.00
_cell.angle_gamma   90.00
#
_symmetry.space_group_name_H-M   'P 1'
#
loop_
_entity.id
_entity.type
_entity.pdbx_description
1 polymer ?
#
loop_
_entity_poly.entity_id
_entity_poly.type
_entity_poly.pdbx_seq_one_letter_code
_entity_poly.pdbx_strand_id
1 'polypeptide(L)'
;MVAVFRELKKSGDHELRFWCDRKFGARARGIFSKFDETIPVELIIAGKLRRYHGKSISFHLHPSILLPNIRDAFKVAIGFCQSFIKLLLWRPDVIFIKGGYVCLPAGYAARLLKIPLVLHDSDAHPGLTNRLLSPFAKAIGTGAPLKYYNYPPEKAKYVGIPVAAEFKPYTNEERRQLKSKLQFDPNRPLVVITGGGLGAARINEAVVAVREDLLAESSVFLISGNLQYEQLKEAVSECDGWRLQAFVHDGMAEVLAAADLVVTRAGATTLLELAALHKPTIIIPNGRLTAGHQLKNAKVYQEALAAVIVTEDELDDDSQILAKKIIGLLRSQKILQGLGNNFGKFAKPNAARDMSNMILTTIRRQGRRK
;
A
#
# COMPACT_ATOMS: atom_id res chain seq x y z
N MET A 1 -7.55 -4.72 5.58
CA MET A 1 -8.52 -4.92 6.71
C MET A 1 -9.45 -6.10 6.44
N VAL A 2 -10.18 -6.13 5.32
CA VAL A 2 -11.12 -7.23 4.99
C VAL A 2 -10.49 -8.61 5.13
N ALA A 3 -9.27 -8.82 4.62
CA ALA A 3 -8.58 -10.11 4.75
C ALA A 3 -8.37 -10.54 6.22
N VAL A 4 -8.03 -9.60 7.11
CA VAL A 4 -7.90 -9.90 8.56
C VAL A 4 -9.27 -10.19 9.19
N PHE A 5 -10.30 -9.44 8.82
CA PHE A 5 -11.66 -9.67 9.30
C PHE A 5 -12.18 -11.05 8.87
N ARG A 6 -11.89 -11.46 7.62
CA ARG A 6 -12.22 -12.79 7.12
C ARG A 6 -11.58 -13.91 7.96
N GLU A 7 -10.31 -13.74 8.32
CA GLU A 7 -9.61 -14.72 9.16
C GLU A 7 -10.12 -14.72 10.61
N LEU A 8 -10.47 -13.56 11.17
CA LEU A 8 -11.10 -13.49 12.49
C LEU A 8 -12.45 -14.23 12.51
N LYS A 9 -13.33 -14.01 11.52
CA LYS A 9 -14.60 -14.70 11.43
C LYS A 9 -14.49 -16.23 11.28
N LYS A 10 -13.43 -16.72 10.61
CA LYS A 10 -13.15 -18.17 10.55
C LYS A 10 -12.78 -18.76 11.91
N SER A 11 -12.26 -17.96 12.82
CA SER A 11 -11.77 -18.42 14.13
C SER A 11 -12.85 -18.46 15.23
N GLY A 12 -14.03 -17.93 14.96
CA GLY A 12 -15.15 -17.90 15.89
C GLY A 12 -16.10 -16.73 15.64
N ASP A 13 -17.14 -16.64 16.44
CA ASP A 13 -18.07 -15.51 16.44
C ASP A 13 -17.44 -14.33 17.18
N HIS A 14 -17.15 -13.27 16.44
CA HIS A 14 -16.54 -12.05 16.93
C HIS A 14 -17.36 -10.85 16.49
N GLU A 15 -17.74 -9.98 17.42
CA GLU A 15 -18.31 -8.68 17.08
C GLU A 15 -17.19 -7.77 16.55
N LEU A 16 -17.30 -7.38 15.29
CA LEU A 16 -16.32 -6.56 14.59
C LEU A 16 -16.92 -5.20 14.25
N ARG A 17 -16.17 -4.11 14.45
CA ARG A 17 -16.52 -2.76 14.01
C ARG A 17 -15.38 -2.13 13.27
N PHE A 18 -15.69 -1.37 12.22
CA PHE A 18 -14.67 -0.64 11.45
C PHE A 18 -14.81 0.87 11.64
N TRP A 19 -13.73 1.53 12.06
CA TRP A 19 -13.69 2.97 12.25
C TRP A 19 -12.83 3.66 11.22
N CYS A 20 -13.35 4.74 10.60
CA CYS A 20 -12.64 5.52 9.61
C CYS A 20 -13.03 7.01 9.68
N ASP A 21 -12.37 7.84 8.89
CA ASP A 21 -12.76 9.24 8.73
C ASP A 21 -13.92 9.40 7.73
N ARG A 22 -14.50 10.61 7.71
CA ARG A 22 -15.60 10.94 6.80
C ARG A 22 -15.22 10.81 5.32
N LYS A 23 -13.96 11.07 4.97
CA LYS A 23 -13.50 11.01 3.57
C LYS A 23 -13.49 9.57 3.03
N PHE A 24 -13.13 8.62 3.89
CA PHE A 24 -13.08 7.22 3.53
C PHE A 24 -14.42 6.48 3.77
N GLY A 25 -15.36 7.10 4.51
CA GLY A 25 -16.59 6.48 4.98
C GLY A 25 -17.46 5.85 3.90
N ALA A 26 -17.73 6.55 2.79
CA ALA A 26 -18.53 6.03 1.68
C ALA A 26 -17.86 4.82 1.03
N ARG A 27 -16.55 4.90 0.76
CA ARG A 27 -15.76 3.81 0.19
C ARG A 27 -15.69 2.61 1.14
N ALA A 28 -15.51 2.85 2.44
CA ALA A 28 -15.50 1.80 3.46
C ALA A 28 -16.83 1.05 3.48
N ARG A 29 -17.95 1.76 3.51
CA ARG A 29 -19.28 1.14 3.46
C ARG A 29 -19.47 0.27 2.21
N GLY A 30 -19.09 0.75 1.02
CA GLY A 30 -19.14 -0.05 -0.20
C GLY A 30 -18.25 -1.30 -0.20
N ILE A 31 -17.10 -1.25 0.49
CA ILE A 31 -16.24 -2.43 0.66
C ILE A 31 -16.85 -3.42 1.64
N PHE A 32 -17.36 -2.96 2.78
CA PHE A 32 -17.91 -3.82 3.81
C PHE A 32 -19.27 -4.38 3.43
N SER A 33 -20.13 -3.65 2.70
CA SER A 33 -21.40 -4.20 2.18
C SER A 33 -21.19 -5.40 1.24
N LYS A 34 -20.10 -5.38 0.45
CA LYS A 34 -19.74 -6.54 -0.39
C LYS A 34 -19.13 -7.70 0.42
N PHE A 35 -18.51 -7.42 1.54
CA PHE A 35 -17.85 -8.43 2.38
C PHE A 35 -18.78 -9.00 3.45
N ASP A 36 -19.42 -8.14 4.23
CA ASP A 36 -20.30 -8.48 5.34
C ASP A 36 -21.04 -7.22 5.84
N GLU A 37 -22.31 -7.12 5.53
CA GLU A 37 -23.16 -5.97 5.90
C GLU A 37 -23.32 -5.80 7.41
N THR A 38 -23.11 -6.87 8.19
CA THR A 38 -23.26 -6.83 9.65
C THR A 38 -22.17 -6.07 10.36
N ILE A 39 -21.06 -5.72 9.67
CA ILE A 39 -19.95 -4.99 10.25
C ILE A 39 -20.22 -3.48 10.18
N PRO A 40 -20.49 -2.81 11.32
CA PRO A 40 -20.74 -1.38 11.34
C PRO A 40 -19.52 -0.58 10.90
N VAL A 41 -19.71 0.34 9.96
CA VAL A 41 -18.70 1.34 9.56
C VAL A 41 -19.01 2.65 10.23
N GLU A 42 -18.22 2.99 11.23
CA GLU A 42 -18.41 4.18 12.06
C GLU A 42 -17.41 5.29 11.72
N LEU A 43 -17.85 6.53 11.82
CA LEU A 43 -17.04 7.70 11.50
C LEU A 43 -16.42 8.29 12.78
N ILE A 44 -15.12 8.57 12.71
CA ILE A 44 -14.35 9.26 13.75
C ILE A 44 -13.82 10.56 13.20
N ILE A 45 -13.98 11.64 13.98
CA ILE A 45 -13.37 12.93 13.69
C ILE A 45 -11.87 12.81 13.90
N ALA A 46 -11.09 13.22 12.89
CA ALA A 46 -9.65 13.14 12.96
C ALA A 46 -8.99 14.28 12.19
N GLY A 47 -7.82 14.71 12.63
CA GLY A 47 -7.02 15.76 12.00
C GLY A 47 -5.73 15.19 11.43
N LYS A 48 -5.39 15.58 10.19
CA LYS A 48 -4.15 15.21 9.53
C LYS A 48 -3.07 16.28 9.76
N LEU A 49 -2.20 16.10 10.74
CA LEU A 49 -1.07 16.99 10.98
C LEU A 49 -0.10 16.96 9.80
N ARG A 50 0.11 18.13 9.19
CA ARG A 50 0.99 18.31 8.03
C ARG A 50 2.42 18.46 8.50
N ARG A 51 3.30 17.62 7.96
CA ARG A 51 4.74 17.67 8.22
C ARG A 51 5.47 17.44 6.91
N TYR A 52 6.41 18.32 6.61
CA TYR A 52 7.21 18.26 5.39
C TYR A 52 8.64 17.89 5.79
N HIS A 53 9.12 16.77 5.27
CA HIS A 53 10.47 16.30 5.56
C HIS A 53 11.51 17.23 4.90
N GLY A 54 12.61 17.50 5.61
CA GLY A 54 13.70 18.34 5.08
C GLY A 54 13.41 19.84 5.04
N LYS A 55 12.23 20.31 5.51
CA LYS A 55 11.91 21.73 5.60
C LYS A 55 12.28 22.31 6.97
N SER A 56 12.68 23.59 6.99
CA SER A 56 13.06 24.33 8.21
C SER A 56 11.89 24.49 9.19
N ILE A 57 12.17 24.82 10.45
CA ILE A 57 11.15 25.15 11.45
C ILE A 57 10.31 26.35 10.99
N SER A 58 10.95 27.39 10.43
CA SER A 58 10.27 28.59 9.90
C SER A 58 9.22 28.25 8.84
N PHE A 59 9.50 27.27 7.98
CA PHE A 59 8.52 26.77 6.99
C PHE A 59 7.27 26.18 7.68
N HIS A 60 7.44 25.45 8.78
CA HIS A 60 6.31 24.86 9.52
C HIS A 60 5.51 25.89 10.31
N LEU A 61 6.10 27.05 10.65
CA LEU A 61 5.44 28.16 11.31
C LEU A 61 4.68 29.08 10.32
N HIS A 62 4.85 28.87 9.00
CA HIS A 62 4.13 29.65 8.01
C HIS A 62 2.61 29.49 8.20
N PRO A 63 1.80 30.58 8.17
CA PRO A 63 0.37 30.54 8.46
C PRO A 63 -0.42 29.51 7.65
N SER A 64 -0.06 29.29 6.38
CA SER A 64 -0.70 28.28 5.51
C SER A 64 -0.51 26.83 5.97
N ILE A 65 0.45 26.57 6.88
CA ILE A 65 0.70 25.25 7.46
C ILE A 65 0.27 25.21 8.91
N LEU A 66 0.58 26.27 9.66
CA LEU A 66 0.29 26.37 11.09
C LEU A 66 -1.22 26.37 11.38
N LEU A 67 -2.00 27.23 10.70
CA LEU A 67 -3.45 27.34 10.91
C LEU A 67 -4.20 26.03 10.62
N PRO A 68 -3.96 25.33 9.47
CA PRO A 68 -4.52 24.00 9.27
C PRO A 68 -4.08 22.96 10.32
N ASN A 69 -2.85 23.04 10.84
CA ASN A 69 -2.38 22.11 11.87
C ASN A 69 -3.06 22.38 13.22
N ILE A 70 -3.26 23.66 13.61
CA ILE A 70 -4.03 24.03 14.80
C ILE A 70 -5.45 23.49 14.70
N ARG A 71 -6.15 23.78 13.59
CA ARG A 71 -7.50 23.24 13.32
C ARG A 71 -7.53 21.71 13.43
N ASP A 72 -6.54 21.05 12.84
CA ASP A 72 -6.49 19.58 12.82
C ASP A 72 -6.09 19.01 14.20
N ALA A 73 -5.36 19.75 15.05
CA ALA A 73 -5.14 19.40 16.45
C ALA A 73 -6.46 19.43 17.26
N PHE A 74 -7.31 20.45 17.06
CA PHE A 74 -8.66 20.48 17.66
C PHE A 74 -9.51 19.30 17.20
N LYS A 75 -9.45 18.91 15.93
CA LYS A 75 -10.14 17.71 15.44
C LYS A 75 -9.63 16.43 16.11
N VAL A 76 -8.33 16.33 16.40
CA VAL A 76 -7.77 15.19 17.14
C VAL A 76 -8.33 15.16 18.57
N ALA A 77 -8.46 16.32 19.26
CA ALA A 77 -9.05 16.40 20.58
C ALA A 77 -10.54 16.00 20.59
N ILE A 78 -11.32 16.53 19.65
CA ILE A 78 -12.75 16.14 19.50
C ILE A 78 -12.87 14.64 19.20
N GLY A 79 -12.04 14.13 18.26
CA GLY A 79 -12.02 12.72 17.90
C GLY A 79 -11.61 11.81 19.07
N PHE A 80 -10.74 12.31 19.96
CA PHE A 80 -10.38 11.62 21.22
C PHE A 80 -11.60 11.50 22.13
N CYS A 81 -12.31 12.59 22.42
CA CYS A 81 -13.54 12.55 23.23
C CYS A 81 -14.61 11.63 22.61
N GLN A 82 -14.83 11.74 21.28
CA GLN A 82 -15.74 10.86 20.55
C GLN A 82 -15.34 9.38 20.68
N SER A 83 -14.05 9.09 20.47
CA SER A 83 -13.52 7.72 20.57
C SER A 83 -13.62 7.19 21.99
N PHE A 84 -13.33 8.04 22.99
CA PHE A 84 -13.40 7.67 24.40
C PHE A 84 -14.81 7.25 24.80
N ILE A 85 -15.83 8.06 24.45
CA ILE A 85 -17.24 7.74 24.73
C ILE A 85 -17.66 6.44 24.05
N LYS A 86 -17.34 6.31 22.74
CA LYS A 86 -17.69 5.08 21.99
C LYS A 86 -17.02 3.83 22.56
N LEU A 87 -15.75 3.93 22.97
CA LEU A 87 -15.01 2.81 23.56
C LEU A 87 -15.47 2.50 24.99
N LEU A 88 -15.89 3.50 25.74
CA LEU A 88 -16.46 3.31 27.09
C LEU A 88 -17.77 2.53 27.02
N LEU A 89 -18.63 2.85 26.04
CA LEU A 89 -19.93 2.20 25.84
C LEU A 89 -19.83 0.79 25.25
N TRP A 90 -18.95 0.59 24.27
CA TRP A 90 -18.80 -0.72 23.58
C TRP A 90 -17.80 -1.64 24.26
N ARG A 91 -16.69 -1.10 24.76
CA ARG A 91 -15.62 -1.76 25.50
C ARG A 91 -15.05 -3.03 24.82
N PRO A 92 -14.47 -2.91 23.62
CA PRO A 92 -13.92 -4.07 22.91
C PRO A 92 -12.74 -4.71 23.66
N ASP A 93 -12.53 -6.01 23.44
CA ASP A 93 -11.40 -6.74 24.02
C ASP A 93 -10.06 -6.31 23.47
N VAL A 94 -10.03 -5.80 22.24
CA VAL A 94 -8.81 -5.35 21.56
C VAL A 94 -9.12 -4.34 20.47
N ILE A 95 -8.19 -3.43 20.21
CA ILE A 95 -8.23 -2.54 19.04
C ILE A 95 -7.07 -2.85 18.12
N PHE A 96 -7.38 -3.12 16.86
CA PHE A 96 -6.41 -3.28 15.79
C PHE A 96 -6.23 -1.99 15.00
N ILE A 97 -5.01 -1.47 14.95
CA ILE A 97 -4.64 -0.19 14.33
C ILE A 97 -3.70 -0.46 13.16
N LYS A 98 -4.09 -0.05 11.96
CA LYS A 98 -3.25 -0.16 10.75
C LYS A 98 -2.47 1.13 10.43
N GLY A 99 -2.45 2.08 11.35
CA GLY A 99 -1.81 3.39 11.15
C GLY A 99 -2.75 4.41 10.48
N GLY A 100 -2.17 5.57 10.15
CA GLY A 100 -2.93 6.72 9.66
C GLY A 100 -3.45 7.61 10.78
N TYR A 101 -3.70 8.88 10.42
CA TYR A 101 -4.05 9.94 11.40
C TYR A 101 -5.38 9.67 12.15
N VAL A 102 -6.29 8.92 11.54
CA VAL A 102 -7.59 8.55 12.14
C VAL A 102 -7.41 7.65 13.36
N CYS A 103 -6.36 6.86 13.39
CA CYS A 103 -6.11 5.91 14.48
C CYS A 103 -5.57 6.57 15.75
N LEU A 104 -5.04 7.80 15.67
CA LEU A 104 -4.39 8.47 16.80
C LEU A 104 -5.35 8.76 17.96
N PRO A 105 -6.51 9.44 17.75
CA PRO A 105 -7.47 9.67 18.82
C PRO A 105 -8.02 8.36 19.42
N ALA A 106 -8.36 7.39 18.60
CA ALA A 106 -8.86 6.09 19.06
C ALA A 106 -7.81 5.32 19.88
N GLY A 107 -6.54 5.35 19.46
CA GLY A 107 -5.44 4.69 20.16
C GLY A 107 -5.18 5.27 21.56
N TYR A 108 -5.20 6.61 21.70
CA TYR A 108 -5.05 7.24 23.02
C TYR A 108 -6.26 7.02 23.92
N ALA A 109 -7.48 7.05 23.37
CA ALA A 109 -8.70 6.72 24.14
C ALA A 109 -8.65 5.27 24.64
N ALA A 110 -8.24 4.34 23.80
CA ALA A 110 -8.04 2.94 24.19
C ALA A 110 -6.99 2.79 25.29
N ARG A 111 -5.86 3.52 25.19
CA ARG A 111 -4.83 3.53 26.23
C ARG A 111 -5.36 3.96 27.57
N LEU A 112 -6.16 5.04 27.61
CA LEU A 112 -6.76 5.55 28.84
C LEU A 112 -7.76 4.56 29.46
N LEU A 113 -8.54 3.87 28.60
CA LEU A 113 -9.50 2.84 29.02
C LEU A 113 -8.85 1.46 29.27
N LYS A 114 -7.51 1.37 29.16
CA LYS A 114 -6.74 0.12 29.30
C LYS A 114 -7.14 -0.99 28.32
N ILE A 115 -7.71 -0.61 27.17
CA ILE A 115 -8.02 -1.55 26.08
C ILE A 115 -6.71 -1.87 25.33
N PRO A 116 -6.36 -3.15 25.10
CA PRO A 116 -5.13 -3.52 24.43
C PRO A 116 -5.11 -3.07 22.98
N LEU A 117 -3.93 -2.64 22.52
CA LEU A 117 -3.65 -2.23 21.16
C LEU A 117 -2.80 -3.28 20.45
N VAL A 118 -3.20 -3.65 19.23
CA VAL A 118 -2.38 -4.37 18.26
C VAL A 118 -2.16 -3.45 17.08
N LEU A 119 -0.90 -3.21 16.71
CA LEU A 119 -0.55 -2.34 15.58
C LEU A 119 -0.12 -3.13 14.36
N HIS A 120 -0.33 -2.57 13.19
CA HIS A 120 0.30 -3.02 11.95
C HIS A 120 0.93 -1.82 11.23
N ASP A 121 2.20 -1.95 10.91
CA ASP A 121 2.94 -0.95 10.15
C ASP A 121 3.23 -1.47 8.75
N SER A 122 2.60 -0.90 7.74
CA SER A 122 2.72 -1.39 6.35
C SER A 122 3.99 -0.94 5.66
N ASP A 123 4.44 0.31 5.92
CA ASP A 123 5.65 0.86 5.31
C ASP A 123 6.91 0.40 6.04
N ALA A 124 8.04 0.34 5.34
CA ALA A 124 9.35 0.01 5.92
C ALA A 124 9.89 1.08 6.89
N HIS A 125 9.08 2.03 7.27
CA HIS A 125 9.37 3.05 8.26
C HIS A 125 8.12 3.42 9.04
N PRO A 126 8.15 3.43 10.37
CA PRO A 126 6.98 3.72 11.18
C PRO A 126 6.37 5.09 10.89
N GLY A 127 5.08 5.11 10.58
CA GLY A 127 4.28 6.33 10.52
C GLY A 127 4.21 7.02 11.89
N LEU A 128 3.89 8.34 11.91
CA LEU A 128 3.82 9.07 13.18
C LEU A 128 2.85 8.43 14.18
N THR A 129 1.67 8.06 13.72
CA THR A 129 0.65 7.42 14.57
C THR A 129 1.19 6.15 15.21
N ASN A 130 1.83 5.28 14.41
CA ASN A 130 2.39 4.03 14.93
C ASN A 130 3.56 4.29 15.88
N ARG A 131 4.44 5.28 15.61
CA ARG A 131 5.50 5.67 16.54
C ARG A 131 4.95 6.17 17.89
N LEU A 132 3.87 6.95 17.87
CA LEU A 132 3.24 7.48 19.09
C LEU A 132 2.48 6.42 19.89
N LEU A 133 1.91 5.41 19.22
CA LEU A 133 1.11 4.36 19.86
C LEU A 133 1.91 3.10 20.19
N SER A 134 3.06 2.87 19.54
CA SER A 134 3.87 1.65 19.73
C SER A 134 4.33 1.40 21.18
N PRO A 135 4.65 2.41 22.02
CA PRO A 135 4.98 2.16 23.42
C PRO A 135 3.84 1.46 24.19
N PHE A 136 2.61 1.73 23.81
CA PHE A 136 1.40 1.21 24.45
C PHE A 136 0.88 -0.09 23.81
N ALA A 137 1.40 -0.45 22.65
CA ALA A 137 1.00 -1.66 21.94
C ALA A 137 1.40 -2.93 22.68
N LYS A 138 0.54 -3.92 22.62
CA LYS A 138 0.79 -5.28 23.13
C LYS A 138 1.47 -6.16 22.08
N ALA A 139 1.18 -5.92 20.80
CA ALA A 139 1.81 -6.61 19.68
C ALA A 139 1.87 -5.66 18.46
N ILE A 140 2.89 -5.84 17.62
CA ILE A 140 3.14 -5.03 16.42
C ILE A 140 3.47 -5.96 15.27
N GLY A 141 2.63 -5.98 14.24
CA GLY A 141 2.92 -6.61 12.97
C GLY A 141 3.63 -5.63 12.04
N THR A 142 4.64 -6.06 11.30
CA THR A 142 5.34 -5.21 10.32
C THR A 142 5.19 -5.74 8.91
N GLY A 143 5.07 -4.83 7.95
CA GLY A 143 4.97 -5.12 6.53
C GLY A 143 6.32 -5.44 5.87
N ALA A 144 7.43 -4.97 6.46
CA ALA A 144 8.79 -5.22 6.02
C ALA A 144 9.60 -5.93 7.14
N PRO A 145 10.79 -6.48 6.84
CA PRO A 145 11.66 -7.13 7.83
C PRO A 145 11.98 -6.24 9.02
N LEU A 146 12.09 -6.85 10.22
CA LEU A 146 12.25 -6.12 11.49
C LEU A 146 13.47 -5.21 11.53
N LYS A 147 14.53 -5.51 10.78
CA LYS A 147 15.75 -4.69 10.70
C LYS A 147 15.51 -3.23 10.26
N TYR A 148 14.35 -2.93 9.67
CA TYR A 148 13.97 -1.58 9.24
C TYR A 148 13.19 -0.78 10.28
N TYR A 149 12.94 -1.38 11.48
CA TYR A 149 12.14 -0.77 12.54
C TYR A 149 12.88 -0.77 13.86
N ASN A 150 12.66 0.26 14.66
CA ASN A 150 13.15 0.35 16.04
C ASN A 150 12.07 -0.11 17.03
N TYR A 151 11.39 -1.23 16.74
CA TYR A 151 10.41 -1.81 17.66
C TYR A 151 11.06 -2.85 18.57
N PRO A 152 10.60 -2.98 19.82
CA PRO A 152 11.07 -4.03 20.72
C PRO A 152 10.79 -5.41 20.12
N PRO A 153 11.81 -6.31 20.00
CA PRO A 153 11.65 -7.61 19.34
C PRO A 153 10.57 -8.49 19.97
N GLU A 154 10.37 -8.39 21.29
CA GLU A 154 9.37 -9.17 22.02
C GLU A 154 7.92 -8.76 21.69
N LYS A 155 7.70 -7.59 21.11
CA LYS A 155 6.37 -7.09 20.69
C LYS A 155 6.17 -7.13 19.19
N ALA A 156 7.24 -7.17 18.41
CA ALA A 156 7.19 -7.03 16.95
C ALA A 156 7.37 -8.36 16.22
N LYS A 157 6.59 -8.56 15.16
CA LYS A 157 6.71 -9.71 14.26
C LYS A 157 6.59 -9.26 12.81
N TYR A 158 7.49 -9.72 11.93
CA TYR A 158 7.35 -9.54 10.50
C TYR A 158 6.27 -10.47 9.97
N VAL A 159 5.11 -9.90 9.65
CA VAL A 159 3.93 -10.62 9.15
C VAL A 159 3.64 -10.35 7.68
N GLY A 160 4.22 -9.28 7.12
CA GLY A 160 3.87 -8.78 5.79
C GLY A 160 2.59 -7.96 5.80
N ILE A 161 2.06 -7.66 4.61
CA ILE A 161 0.78 -6.97 4.45
C ILE A 161 -0.24 -7.99 3.95
N PRO A 162 -1.42 -8.09 4.58
CA PRO A 162 -2.50 -8.91 4.07
C PRO A 162 -2.93 -8.45 2.67
N VAL A 163 -2.67 -9.26 1.67
CA VAL A 163 -3.11 -9.08 0.29
C VAL A 163 -4.27 -10.02 -0.02
N ALA A 164 -4.99 -9.78 -1.10
CA ALA A 164 -6.10 -10.63 -1.50
C ALA A 164 -5.59 -11.96 -2.09
N ALA A 165 -6.40 -13.01 -2.03
CA ALA A 165 -5.97 -14.37 -2.36
C ALA A 165 -5.65 -14.59 -3.86
N GLU A 166 -6.21 -13.76 -4.73
CA GLU A 166 -5.94 -13.73 -6.16
C GLU A 166 -4.50 -13.31 -6.51
N PHE A 167 -3.80 -12.61 -5.61
CA PHE A 167 -2.38 -12.31 -5.78
C PHE A 167 -1.56 -13.55 -5.39
N LYS A 168 -1.31 -14.41 -6.36
CA LYS A 168 -0.53 -15.64 -6.26
C LYS A 168 0.29 -15.84 -7.54
N PRO A 169 1.33 -16.68 -7.53
CA PRO A 169 2.05 -17.00 -8.76
C PRO A 169 1.11 -17.65 -9.79
N TYR A 170 1.28 -17.25 -11.04
CA TYR A 170 0.59 -17.80 -12.21
C TYR A 170 1.60 -18.53 -13.10
N THR A 171 1.19 -19.63 -13.72
CA THR A 171 1.98 -20.35 -14.71
C THR A 171 2.16 -19.52 -15.99
N ASN A 172 3.12 -19.89 -16.82
CA ASN A 172 3.34 -19.21 -18.11
C ASN A 172 2.10 -19.32 -19.02
N GLU A 173 1.41 -20.46 -18.99
CA GLU A 173 0.20 -20.67 -19.79
C GLU A 173 -0.95 -19.77 -19.31
N GLU A 174 -1.21 -19.73 -17.98
CA GLU A 174 -2.19 -18.81 -17.41
C GLU A 174 -1.89 -17.35 -17.77
N ARG A 175 -0.61 -16.96 -17.75
CA ARG A 175 -0.19 -15.60 -18.11
C ARG A 175 -0.47 -15.28 -19.58
N ARG A 176 -0.23 -16.23 -20.51
CA ARG A 176 -0.60 -16.07 -21.93
C ARG A 176 -2.10 -15.91 -22.12
N GLN A 177 -2.90 -16.74 -21.46
CA GLN A 177 -4.36 -16.64 -21.48
C GLN A 177 -4.85 -15.29 -20.95
N LEU A 178 -4.23 -14.78 -19.87
CA LEU A 178 -4.54 -13.46 -19.33
C LEU A 178 -4.18 -12.33 -20.31
N LYS A 179 -3.04 -12.41 -21.03
CA LYS A 179 -2.70 -11.45 -22.08
C LYS A 179 -3.77 -11.44 -23.18
N SER A 180 -4.17 -12.62 -23.67
CA SER A 180 -5.24 -12.74 -24.67
C SER A 180 -6.59 -12.19 -24.17
N LYS A 181 -6.97 -12.49 -22.91
CA LYS A 181 -8.17 -11.93 -22.25
C LYS A 181 -8.12 -10.41 -22.20
N LEU A 182 -6.93 -9.85 -21.98
CA LEU A 182 -6.69 -8.41 -22.01
C LEU A 182 -6.49 -7.84 -23.42
N GLN A 183 -6.70 -8.65 -24.49
CA GLN A 183 -6.52 -8.27 -25.88
C GLN A 183 -5.10 -7.81 -26.24
N PHE A 184 -4.08 -8.41 -25.62
CA PHE A 184 -2.68 -8.29 -26.02
C PHE A 184 -2.19 -9.57 -26.67
N ASP A 185 -1.17 -9.46 -27.52
CA ASP A 185 -0.48 -10.63 -28.09
C ASP A 185 0.12 -11.48 -26.95
N PRO A 186 -0.29 -12.78 -26.81
CA PRO A 186 0.19 -13.64 -25.76
C PRO A 186 1.70 -13.94 -25.84
N ASN A 187 2.30 -13.81 -27.02
CA ASN A 187 3.70 -14.11 -27.27
C ASN A 187 4.62 -12.87 -27.13
N ARG A 188 4.04 -11.67 -27.15
CA ARG A 188 4.79 -10.43 -26.99
C ARG A 188 4.97 -10.08 -25.52
N PRO A 189 6.14 -9.56 -25.09
CA PRO A 189 6.31 -9.05 -23.72
C PRO A 189 5.26 -7.97 -23.40
N LEU A 190 4.69 -8.01 -22.21
CA LEU A 190 3.75 -7.01 -21.71
C LEU A 190 4.35 -6.24 -20.53
N VAL A 191 4.46 -4.93 -20.67
CA VAL A 191 4.84 -4.02 -19.60
C VAL A 191 3.60 -3.35 -19.02
N VAL A 192 3.33 -3.56 -17.73
CA VAL A 192 2.24 -2.87 -17.02
C VAL A 192 2.83 -1.74 -16.20
N ILE A 193 2.29 -0.53 -16.36
CA ILE A 193 2.78 0.68 -15.69
C ILE A 193 1.66 1.27 -14.87
N THR A 194 1.92 1.51 -13.57
CA THR A 194 0.92 2.08 -12.67
C THR A 194 1.52 2.98 -11.59
N GLY A 195 0.91 4.13 -11.38
CA GLY A 195 1.25 5.04 -10.28
C GLY A 195 0.59 4.68 -8.95
N GLY A 196 -0.19 3.58 -8.90
CA GLY A 196 -1.08 3.26 -7.79
C GLY A 196 -2.37 4.08 -7.81
N GLY A 197 -3.17 4.02 -6.74
CA GLY A 197 -4.54 4.55 -6.72
C GLY A 197 -4.71 6.06 -6.97
N LEU A 198 -3.65 6.86 -6.88
CA LEU A 198 -3.67 8.30 -7.15
C LEU A 198 -3.09 8.68 -8.53
N GLY A 199 -2.52 7.70 -9.25
CA GLY A 199 -1.73 7.96 -10.44
C GLY A 199 -0.33 8.53 -10.13
N ALA A 200 0.47 8.76 -11.18
CA ALA A 200 1.83 9.29 -11.06
C ALA A 200 2.20 10.08 -12.31
N ALA A 201 1.96 11.39 -12.30
CA ALA A 201 2.18 12.29 -13.44
C ALA A 201 3.57 12.10 -14.09
N ARG A 202 4.63 12.14 -13.30
CA ARG A 202 6.01 11.97 -13.81
C ARG A 202 6.26 10.62 -14.49
N ILE A 203 5.68 9.52 -13.94
CA ILE A 203 5.79 8.21 -14.60
C ILE A 203 5.01 8.23 -15.92
N ASN A 204 3.81 8.77 -15.92
CA ASN A 204 2.98 8.82 -17.13
C ASN A 204 3.66 9.63 -18.24
N GLU A 205 4.19 10.80 -17.90
CA GLU A 205 4.92 11.69 -18.81
C GLU A 205 6.18 10.98 -19.38
N ALA A 206 6.97 10.34 -18.52
CA ALA A 206 8.16 9.61 -18.95
C ALA A 206 7.82 8.44 -19.89
N VAL A 207 6.73 7.71 -19.62
CA VAL A 207 6.28 6.58 -20.46
C VAL A 207 5.79 7.08 -21.82
N VAL A 208 5.02 8.15 -21.87
CA VAL A 208 4.53 8.72 -23.12
C VAL A 208 5.67 9.23 -23.99
N ALA A 209 6.69 9.86 -23.37
CA ALA A 209 7.87 10.37 -24.07
C ALA A 209 8.68 9.27 -24.80
N VAL A 210 8.67 8.03 -24.26
CA VAL A 210 9.43 6.90 -24.82
C VAL A 210 8.50 5.80 -25.40
N ARG A 211 7.26 6.14 -25.67
CA ARG A 211 6.22 5.19 -26.08
C ARG A 211 6.60 4.38 -27.31
N GLU A 212 7.14 5.02 -28.33
CA GLU A 212 7.50 4.37 -29.60
C GLU A 212 8.62 3.35 -29.41
N ASP A 213 9.63 3.70 -28.60
CA ASP A 213 10.73 2.79 -28.28
C ASP A 213 10.20 1.56 -27.51
N LEU A 214 9.27 1.75 -26.58
CA LEU A 214 8.66 0.66 -25.83
C LEU A 214 7.81 -0.23 -26.74
N LEU A 215 7.03 0.37 -27.63
CA LEU A 215 6.18 -0.35 -28.57
C LEU A 215 6.96 -1.09 -29.65
N ALA A 216 8.22 -0.77 -29.91
CA ALA A 216 9.07 -1.57 -30.77
C ALA A 216 9.35 -2.96 -30.17
N GLU A 217 9.46 -3.10 -28.86
CA GLU A 217 9.93 -4.30 -28.16
C GLU A 217 8.84 -5.01 -27.31
N SER A 218 7.76 -4.32 -26.96
CA SER A 218 6.73 -4.83 -26.03
C SER A 218 5.36 -4.25 -26.27
N SER A 219 4.35 -4.88 -25.70
CA SER A 219 3.06 -4.23 -25.48
C SER A 219 3.10 -3.45 -24.16
N VAL A 220 2.33 -2.37 -24.06
CA VAL A 220 2.30 -1.46 -22.92
C VAL A 220 0.89 -1.24 -22.41
N PHE A 221 0.66 -1.47 -21.13
CA PHE A 221 -0.59 -1.12 -20.46
C PHE A 221 -0.33 -0.05 -19.41
N LEU A 222 -0.70 1.19 -19.70
CA LEU A 222 -0.57 2.34 -18.79
C LEU A 222 -1.86 2.57 -18.00
N ILE A 223 -1.78 2.48 -16.67
CA ILE A 223 -2.84 2.82 -15.72
C ILE A 223 -2.50 4.18 -15.10
N SER A 224 -3.00 5.25 -15.74
CA SER A 224 -2.56 6.62 -15.50
C SER A 224 -3.06 7.26 -14.20
N GLY A 225 -4.14 6.73 -13.61
CA GLY A 225 -4.91 7.44 -12.59
C GLY A 225 -5.90 8.44 -13.21
N ASN A 226 -6.97 8.74 -12.47
CA ASN A 226 -8.07 9.58 -12.97
C ASN A 226 -7.66 11.02 -13.29
N LEU A 227 -6.62 11.56 -12.61
CA LEU A 227 -6.26 12.96 -12.75
C LEU A 227 -5.67 13.33 -14.11
N GLN A 228 -4.98 12.40 -14.77
CA GLN A 228 -4.30 12.66 -16.05
C GLN A 228 -4.91 11.92 -17.22
N TYR A 229 -5.89 11.05 -16.97
CA TYR A 229 -6.42 10.15 -18.00
C TYR A 229 -6.93 10.90 -19.23
N GLU A 230 -7.78 11.90 -19.07
CA GLU A 230 -8.37 12.64 -20.20
C GLU A 230 -7.29 13.39 -21.00
N GLN A 231 -6.36 14.05 -20.33
CA GLN A 231 -5.23 14.74 -20.98
C GLN A 231 -4.37 13.75 -21.80
N LEU A 232 -4.08 12.60 -21.23
CA LEU A 232 -3.25 11.59 -21.92
C LEU A 232 -4.00 10.94 -23.09
N LYS A 233 -5.29 10.71 -22.94
CA LYS A 233 -6.15 10.16 -24.00
C LYS A 233 -6.22 11.06 -25.21
N GLU A 234 -6.20 12.39 -25.02
CA GLU A 234 -6.14 13.35 -26.12
C GLU A 234 -4.75 13.42 -26.76
N ALA A 235 -3.69 13.28 -25.93
CA ALA A 235 -2.30 13.41 -26.39
C ALA A 235 -1.76 12.17 -27.10
N VAL A 236 -2.33 10.98 -26.84
CA VAL A 236 -1.79 9.70 -27.30
C VAL A 236 -2.85 8.91 -28.07
N SER A 237 -2.67 8.72 -29.38
CA SER A 237 -3.55 7.91 -30.20
C SER A 237 -3.48 6.43 -29.79
N GLU A 238 -4.61 5.73 -29.82
CA GLU A 238 -4.66 4.29 -29.67
C GLU A 238 -3.92 3.60 -30.82
N CYS A 239 -3.19 2.54 -30.54
CA CYS A 239 -2.54 1.70 -31.52
C CYS A 239 -2.40 0.28 -30.99
N ASP A 240 -2.06 -0.64 -31.88
CA ASP A 240 -1.79 -2.02 -31.49
C ASP A 240 -0.65 -2.12 -30.45
N GLY A 241 -0.86 -2.96 -29.45
CA GLY A 241 0.07 -3.10 -28.32
C GLY A 241 0.03 -1.99 -27.27
N TRP A 242 -0.76 -0.92 -27.46
CA TRP A 242 -0.92 0.15 -26.46
C TRP A 242 -2.31 0.16 -25.86
N ARG A 243 -2.37 0.22 -24.53
CA ARG A 243 -3.62 0.45 -23.80
C ARG A 243 -3.42 1.51 -22.72
N LEU A 244 -4.36 2.45 -22.64
CA LEU A 244 -4.44 3.46 -21.60
C LEU A 244 -5.76 3.27 -20.83
N GLN A 245 -5.68 3.18 -19.50
CA GLN A 245 -6.85 3.23 -18.61
C GLN A 245 -6.63 4.17 -17.45
N ALA A 246 -7.70 4.83 -17.00
CA ALA A 246 -7.65 5.66 -15.80
C ALA A 246 -7.45 4.81 -14.54
N PHE A 247 -8.21 3.71 -14.41
CA PHE A 247 -8.21 2.87 -13.24
C PHE A 247 -8.73 1.47 -13.56
N VAL A 248 -8.18 0.46 -12.93
CA VAL A 248 -8.69 -0.93 -12.98
C VAL A 248 -9.52 -1.18 -11.73
N HIS A 249 -10.83 -1.27 -11.88
CA HIS A 249 -11.77 -1.47 -10.77
C HIS A 249 -11.74 -2.89 -10.23
N ASP A 250 -11.76 -3.87 -11.13
CA ASP A 250 -11.77 -5.29 -10.81
C ASP A 250 -10.71 -6.02 -11.68
N GLY A 251 -10.12 -7.10 -11.17
CA GLY A 251 -9.14 -7.89 -11.92
C GLY A 251 -7.71 -7.32 -11.94
N MET A 252 -7.34 -6.40 -11.04
CA MET A 252 -5.96 -5.87 -10.97
C MET A 252 -4.92 -7.00 -10.80
N ALA A 253 -5.24 -8.06 -10.06
CA ALA A 253 -4.37 -9.21 -9.91
C ALA A 253 -4.09 -9.90 -11.25
N GLU A 254 -5.11 -10.05 -12.10
CA GLU A 254 -4.98 -10.63 -13.44
C GLU A 254 -4.14 -9.74 -14.37
N VAL A 255 -4.36 -8.42 -14.33
CA VAL A 255 -3.58 -7.45 -15.11
C VAL A 255 -2.10 -7.52 -14.71
N LEU A 256 -1.79 -7.48 -13.42
CA LEU A 256 -0.42 -7.58 -12.94
C LEU A 256 0.17 -8.99 -13.17
N ALA A 257 -0.65 -10.05 -13.11
CA ALA A 257 -0.22 -11.40 -13.43
C ALA A 257 0.15 -11.58 -14.90
N ALA A 258 -0.57 -10.94 -15.83
CA ALA A 258 -0.28 -10.97 -17.26
C ALA A 258 1.07 -10.31 -17.60
N ALA A 259 1.52 -9.32 -16.82
CA ALA A 259 2.73 -8.58 -17.08
C ALA A 259 3.99 -9.45 -17.06
N ASP A 260 4.96 -9.15 -17.93
CA ASP A 260 6.33 -9.67 -17.87
C ASP A 260 7.23 -8.76 -17.01
N LEU A 261 6.93 -7.46 -17.00
CA LEU A 261 7.60 -6.45 -16.21
C LEU A 261 6.56 -5.44 -15.70
N VAL A 262 6.68 -5.01 -14.45
CA VAL A 262 5.84 -3.95 -13.90
C VAL A 262 6.67 -2.73 -13.55
N VAL A 263 6.18 -1.54 -13.89
CA VAL A 263 6.75 -0.25 -13.45
C VAL A 263 5.76 0.39 -12.48
N THR A 264 6.20 0.74 -11.26
CA THR A 264 5.28 1.27 -10.25
C THR A 264 5.95 2.20 -9.25
N ARG A 265 5.14 2.94 -8.49
CA ARG A 265 5.55 3.64 -7.27
C ARG A 265 5.86 2.64 -6.14
N ALA A 266 6.63 3.08 -5.14
CA ALA A 266 6.97 2.28 -3.97
C ALA A 266 5.86 2.25 -2.90
N GLY A 267 4.60 2.05 -3.30
CA GLY A 267 3.49 1.86 -2.36
C GLY A 267 3.57 0.48 -1.70
N ALA A 268 3.63 0.42 -0.37
CA ALA A 268 3.87 -0.82 0.36
C ALA A 268 2.89 -1.97 0.01
N THR A 269 1.61 -1.66 -0.20
CA THR A 269 0.61 -2.68 -0.57
C THR A 269 0.88 -3.24 -1.96
N THR A 270 1.07 -2.36 -2.96
CA THR A 270 1.35 -2.78 -4.35
C THR A 270 2.63 -3.60 -4.45
N LEU A 271 3.68 -3.21 -3.70
CA LEU A 271 4.93 -4.00 -3.68
C LEU A 271 4.72 -5.40 -3.12
N LEU A 272 3.87 -5.59 -2.09
CA LEU A 272 3.57 -6.92 -1.56
C LEU A 272 2.62 -7.72 -2.46
N GLU A 273 1.72 -7.06 -3.20
CA GLU A 273 0.92 -7.69 -4.26
C GLU A 273 1.82 -8.22 -5.38
N LEU A 274 2.79 -7.42 -5.84
CA LEU A 274 3.78 -7.83 -6.83
C LEU A 274 4.73 -8.92 -6.30
N ALA A 275 5.10 -8.88 -5.03
CA ALA A 275 5.86 -9.94 -4.39
C ALA A 275 5.08 -11.26 -4.40
N ALA A 276 3.78 -11.23 -4.07
CA ALA A 276 2.92 -12.42 -4.11
C ALA A 276 2.77 -13.00 -5.52
N LEU A 277 2.85 -12.16 -6.55
CA LEU A 277 2.83 -12.55 -7.96
C LEU A 277 4.22 -12.93 -8.51
N HIS A 278 5.30 -12.78 -7.74
CA HIS A 278 6.70 -12.96 -8.18
C HIS A 278 7.04 -12.08 -9.41
N LYS A 279 6.59 -10.82 -9.44
CA LYS A 279 6.74 -9.96 -10.61
C LYS A 279 8.08 -9.22 -10.65
N PRO A 280 8.84 -9.33 -11.76
CA PRO A 280 9.95 -8.42 -12.04
C PRO A 280 9.42 -6.98 -12.01
N THR A 281 10.12 -6.09 -11.31
CA THR A 281 9.58 -4.75 -11.06
C THR A 281 10.66 -3.68 -11.16
N ILE A 282 10.35 -2.59 -11.87
CA ILE A 282 11.03 -1.30 -11.75
C ILE A 282 10.23 -0.45 -10.78
N ILE A 283 10.88 0.05 -9.75
CA ILE A 283 10.25 0.93 -8.74
C ILE A 283 10.73 2.35 -8.96
N ILE A 284 9.79 3.28 -9.10
CA ILE A 284 10.05 4.72 -9.21
C ILE A 284 9.48 5.38 -7.95
N PRO A 285 10.27 5.51 -6.87
CA PRO A 285 9.78 6.05 -5.61
C PRO A 285 9.51 7.55 -5.72
N ASN A 286 8.43 8.03 -5.12
CA ASN A 286 8.19 9.46 -4.97
C ASN A 286 8.99 10.01 -3.79
N GLY A 287 10.01 10.83 -4.07
CA GLY A 287 10.87 11.44 -3.05
C GLY A 287 10.21 12.59 -2.28
N ARG A 288 9.15 13.20 -2.83
CA ARG A 288 8.49 14.39 -2.26
C ARG A 288 7.38 14.06 -1.26
N LEU A 289 6.89 12.81 -1.24
CA LEU A 289 5.84 12.40 -0.32
C LEU A 289 6.33 12.30 1.12
N THR A 290 5.39 12.47 2.04
CA THR A 290 5.56 12.54 3.51
C THR A 290 6.67 11.63 4.03
N ALA A 291 7.71 12.24 4.62
CA ALA A 291 8.81 11.57 5.34
C ALA A 291 9.63 10.55 4.51
N GLY A 292 9.60 10.59 3.17
CA GLY A 292 10.41 9.70 2.32
C GLY A 292 10.04 8.22 2.43
N HIS A 293 8.79 7.89 2.80
CA HIS A 293 8.35 6.50 2.97
C HIS A 293 8.60 5.66 1.73
N GLN A 294 8.35 6.21 0.52
CA GLN A 294 8.54 5.45 -0.70
C GLN A 294 10.02 5.16 -0.99
N LEU A 295 10.92 6.10 -0.70
CA LEU A 295 12.36 5.85 -0.81
C LEU A 295 12.81 4.71 0.11
N LYS A 296 12.30 4.68 1.34
CA LYS A 296 12.61 3.62 2.32
C LYS A 296 12.01 2.28 1.90
N ASN A 297 10.78 2.27 1.38
CA ASN A 297 10.18 1.06 0.84
C ASN A 297 11.01 0.52 -0.35
N ALA A 298 11.39 1.36 -1.30
CA ALA A 298 12.18 0.97 -2.46
C ALA A 298 13.55 0.39 -2.07
N LYS A 299 14.22 1.00 -1.07
CA LYS A 299 15.52 0.55 -0.56
C LYS A 299 15.48 -0.91 -0.07
N VAL A 300 14.40 -1.36 0.56
CA VAL A 300 14.23 -2.75 1.01
C VAL A 300 14.41 -3.75 -0.14
N TYR A 301 13.80 -3.45 -1.29
CA TYR A 301 13.83 -4.33 -2.48
C TYR A 301 15.14 -4.17 -3.26
N GLN A 302 15.72 -2.97 -3.27
CA GLN A 302 17.03 -2.70 -3.87
C GLN A 302 18.13 -3.49 -3.17
N GLU A 303 18.20 -3.43 -1.83
CA GLU A 303 19.18 -4.18 -1.03
C GLU A 303 19.09 -5.70 -1.22
N ALA A 304 17.89 -6.19 -1.54
CA ALA A 304 17.64 -7.62 -1.79
C ALA A 304 17.83 -8.01 -3.27
N LEU A 305 18.28 -7.11 -4.14
CA LEU A 305 18.36 -7.32 -5.60
C LEU A 305 17.03 -7.84 -6.17
N ALA A 306 15.91 -7.37 -5.60
CA ALA A 306 14.56 -7.80 -5.95
C ALA A 306 13.90 -6.86 -6.97
N ALA A 307 14.35 -5.61 -7.07
CA ALA A 307 13.82 -4.63 -8.02
C ALA A 307 14.92 -3.72 -8.56
N VAL A 308 14.69 -3.18 -9.75
CA VAL A 308 15.46 -2.06 -10.28
C VAL A 308 14.81 -0.77 -9.79
N ILE A 309 15.63 0.15 -9.28
CA ILE A 309 15.15 1.46 -8.84
C ILE A 309 15.54 2.50 -9.90
N VAL A 310 14.60 3.36 -10.25
CA VAL A 310 14.82 4.57 -11.05
C VAL A 310 14.26 5.73 -10.23
N THR A 311 15.09 6.74 -9.98
CA THR A 311 14.67 7.92 -9.22
C THR A 311 13.94 8.92 -10.10
N GLU A 312 13.18 9.85 -9.51
CA GLU A 312 12.54 10.94 -10.27
C GLU A 312 13.60 11.89 -10.87
N ASP A 313 14.75 12.05 -10.20
CA ASP A 313 15.85 12.87 -10.70
C ASP A 313 16.49 12.22 -11.94
N GLU A 314 16.72 10.91 -11.96
CA GLU A 314 17.19 10.20 -13.16
C GLU A 314 16.22 10.32 -14.34
N LEU A 315 14.90 10.36 -14.09
CA LEU A 315 13.90 10.61 -15.15
C LEU A 315 13.95 12.05 -15.69
N ASP A 316 14.27 13.02 -14.83
CA ASP A 316 14.40 14.42 -15.21
C ASP A 316 15.73 14.64 -16.01
N ASP A 317 16.82 13.94 -15.64
CA ASP A 317 18.13 14.07 -16.26
C ASP A 317 18.26 13.34 -17.62
N ASP A 318 17.62 12.17 -17.77
CA ASP A 318 17.63 11.36 -19.01
C ASP A 318 16.22 10.86 -19.34
N SER A 319 15.57 11.51 -20.31
CA SER A 319 14.23 11.12 -20.77
C SER A 319 14.17 9.67 -21.31
N GLN A 320 15.29 9.09 -21.74
CA GLN A 320 15.41 7.74 -22.29
C GLN A 320 15.75 6.68 -21.22
N ILE A 321 16.04 7.07 -19.98
CA ILE A 321 16.48 6.12 -18.94
C ILE A 321 15.46 5.01 -18.71
N LEU A 322 14.16 5.36 -18.75
CA LEU A 322 13.08 4.40 -18.53
C LEU A 322 13.01 3.36 -19.64
N ALA A 323 13.08 3.78 -20.90
CA ALA A 323 13.12 2.87 -22.06
C ALA A 323 14.35 1.97 -22.00
N LYS A 324 15.53 2.52 -21.76
CA LYS A 324 16.78 1.76 -21.65
C LYS A 324 16.68 0.67 -20.56
N LYS A 325 16.13 0.99 -19.40
CA LYS A 325 15.95 0.02 -18.30
C LYS A 325 14.93 -1.05 -18.63
N ILE A 326 13.75 -0.68 -19.17
CA ILE A 326 12.69 -1.63 -19.55
C ILE A 326 13.19 -2.57 -20.62
N ILE A 327 13.68 -2.06 -21.75
CA ILE A 327 14.16 -2.85 -22.89
C ILE A 327 15.33 -3.75 -22.49
N GLY A 328 16.29 -3.22 -21.73
CA GLY A 328 17.42 -4.00 -21.24
C GLY A 328 17.02 -5.17 -20.37
N LEU A 329 15.98 -5.00 -19.52
CA LEU A 329 15.42 -6.10 -18.73
C LEU A 329 14.66 -7.11 -19.59
N LEU A 330 13.82 -6.66 -20.51
CA LEU A 330 13.03 -7.55 -21.39
C LEU A 330 13.91 -8.46 -22.27
N ARG A 331 15.07 -7.98 -22.69
CA ARG A 331 16.05 -8.75 -23.47
C ARG A 331 16.81 -9.80 -22.65
N SER A 332 16.70 -9.79 -21.31
CA SER A 332 17.41 -10.74 -20.44
C SER A 332 16.45 -11.53 -19.55
N GLN A 333 15.95 -12.65 -20.07
CA GLN A 333 15.05 -13.56 -19.35
C GLN A 333 15.65 -14.02 -17.99
N LYS A 334 16.97 -14.23 -17.93
CA LYS A 334 17.67 -14.62 -16.70
C LYS A 334 17.58 -13.56 -15.63
N ILE A 335 17.75 -12.28 -16.00
CA ILE A 335 17.65 -11.16 -15.05
C ILE A 335 16.20 -10.98 -14.59
N LEU A 336 15.23 -11.02 -15.49
CA LEU A 336 13.81 -10.96 -15.15
C LEU A 336 13.42 -12.05 -14.15
N GLN A 337 13.78 -13.31 -14.41
CA GLN A 337 13.52 -14.42 -13.50
C GLN A 337 14.19 -14.20 -12.14
N GLY A 338 15.45 -13.75 -12.13
CA GLY A 338 16.17 -13.44 -10.91
C GLY A 338 15.47 -12.37 -10.06
N LEU A 339 15.05 -11.26 -10.68
CA LEU A 339 14.30 -10.21 -10.02
C LEU A 339 12.97 -10.74 -9.46
N GLY A 340 12.17 -11.45 -10.26
CA GLY A 340 10.90 -12.02 -9.82
C GLY A 340 11.06 -13.00 -8.66
N ASN A 341 12.05 -13.88 -8.72
CA ASN A 341 12.35 -14.82 -7.64
C ASN A 341 12.77 -14.11 -6.35
N ASN A 342 13.61 -13.10 -6.44
CA ASN A 342 14.03 -12.31 -5.28
C ASN A 342 12.85 -11.49 -4.72
N PHE A 343 12.00 -10.92 -5.59
CA PHE A 343 10.81 -10.20 -5.15
C PHE A 343 9.84 -11.12 -4.42
N GLY A 344 9.65 -12.34 -4.92
CA GLY A 344 8.78 -13.37 -4.33
C GLY A 344 9.17 -13.76 -2.90
N LYS A 345 10.44 -13.61 -2.49
CA LYS A 345 10.88 -13.86 -1.10
C LYS A 345 10.21 -12.95 -0.06
N PHE A 346 9.68 -11.81 -0.50
CA PHE A 346 8.90 -10.89 0.36
C PHE A 346 7.43 -11.29 0.47
N ALA A 347 6.94 -12.22 -0.33
CA ALA A 347 5.56 -12.70 -0.25
C ALA A 347 5.26 -13.28 1.13
N LYS A 348 4.12 -12.89 1.69
CA LYS A 348 3.62 -13.37 2.98
C LYS A 348 2.17 -13.85 2.83
N PRO A 349 1.95 -15.03 2.23
CA PRO A 349 0.60 -15.52 1.92
C PRO A 349 -0.27 -15.68 3.18
N ASN A 350 0.36 -15.91 4.33
CA ASN A 350 -0.32 -16.05 5.62
C ASN A 350 -0.48 -14.74 6.41
N ALA A 351 -0.14 -13.59 5.84
CA ALA A 351 -0.14 -12.30 6.56
C ALA A 351 -1.48 -12.00 7.28
N ALA A 352 -2.61 -12.28 6.63
CA ALA A 352 -3.93 -12.08 7.23
C ALA A 352 -4.15 -13.00 8.45
N ARG A 353 -3.81 -14.26 8.33
CA ARG A 353 -3.90 -15.27 9.39
C ARG A 353 -2.95 -14.96 10.54
N ASP A 354 -1.72 -14.56 10.24
CA ASP A 354 -0.74 -14.19 11.25
C ASP A 354 -1.19 -12.96 12.05
N MET A 355 -1.76 -11.95 11.38
CA MET A 355 -2.36 -10.79 12.07
C MET A 355 -3.56 -11.16 12.92
N SER A 356 -4.46 -12.00 12.41
CA SER A 356 -5.62 -12.52 13.17
C SER A 356 -5.13 -13.25 14.43
N ASN A 357 -4.14 -14.13 14.31
CA ASN A 357 -3.56 -14.86 15.43
C ASN A 357 -2.92 -13.93 16.47
N MET A 358 -2.25 -12.85 16.05
CA MET A 358 -1.69 -11.85 16.97
C MET A 358 -2.80 -11.14 17.76
N ILE A 359 -3.91 -10.79 17.11
CA ILE A 359 -5.08 -10.17 17.73
C ILE A 359 -5.67 -11.12 18.78
N LEU A 360 -5.99 -12.36 18.40
CA LEU A 360 -6.58 -13.38 19.28
C LEU A 360 -5.67 -13.74 20.45
N THR A 361 -4.36 -13.86 20.22
CA THR A 361 -3.40 -14.11 21.29
C THR A 361 -3.37 -12.97 22.31
N THR A 362 -3.54 -11.72 21.84
CA THR A 362 -3.60 -10.54 22.72
C THR A 362 -4.82 -10.60 23.63
N ILE A 363 -5.99 -11.00 23.11
CA ILE A 363 -7.23 -11.19 23.88
C ILE A 363 -7.05 -12.30 24.95
N ARG A 364 -6.56 -13.48 24.55
CA ARG A 364 -6.36 -14.63 25.46
C ARG A 364 -5.41 -14.32 26.63
N ARG A 365 -4.32 -13.57 26.39
CA ARG A 365 -3.39 -13.16 27.43
C ARG A 365 -4.00 -12.19 28.43
N GLN A 366 -5.01 -11.43 28.05
CA GLN A 366 -5.72 -10.52 28.95
C GLN A 366 -6.75 -11.27 29.81
N GLY A 367 -7.49 -12.22 29.23
CA GLY A 367 -8.44 -13.05 29.98
C GLY A 367 -7.80 -13.93 31.07
N ARG A 368 -6.53 -14.29 30.92
CA ARG A 368 -5.76 -15.03 31.96
C ARG A 368 -5.21 -14.15 33.09
N ARG A 369 -5.33 -12.82 32.97
CA ARG A 369 -4.86 -11.85 33.98
C ARG A 369 -6.02 -11.19 34.75
N LYS A 370 -7.25 -11.52 34.42
CA LYS A 370 -8.45 -11.23 35.20
C LYS A 370 -8.83 -12.46 35.99
#